data_779e843d7b6d86ad404346922707f875
#
_entry.id   779e843d7b6d86ad404346922707f875
#
_cell.length_a   1.000
_cell.length_b   1.000
_cell.length_c   1.000
_cell.angle_alpha   90.00
_cell.angle_beta   90.00
_cell.angle_gamma   90.00
#
_symmetry.space_group_name_H-M   'P 1'
#
loop_
_entity.id
_entity.type
_entity.pdbx_description
1 polymer ?
#
loop_
_entity_poly.entity_id
_entity_poly.type
_entity_poly.pdbx_seq_one_letter_code
_entity_poly.pdbx_strand_id
1 'polypeptide(L)'
;YLSSKNKSNKMKINKNNKSDIFINQTKQIKQVDTIDQIKNIKQVEEKIEKKGDVITKNIKNIDELILVCLEKKEMRLKYELENNVNLVSFRNKNIEISFNENLNKNFIKNLTSKLLDWTGERWIISLSKKTGLKTMKEIKSQDEDDKLKNLKKSEKYKKAINLFPDLEIIDIKNLE
;
A
#
# COMPACT_ATOMS: atom_id res chain seq x y z
N TYR A 1 71.89 -21.40 19.86
CA TYR A 1 72.47 -21.25 18.54
C TYR A 1 71.48 -20.50 17.65
N LEU A 2 71.88 -19.26 17.26
CA LEU A 2 71.43 -18.44 16.10
C LEU A 2 69.91 -18.09 16.03
N SER A 3 69.55 -17.01 16.59
CA SER A 3 69.38 -15.64 16.10
C SER A 3 69.00 -15.53 14.60
N SER A 4 67.79 -15.15 14.30
CA SER A 4 67.51 -14.34 13.13
C SER A 4 66.41 -13.32 13.43
N LYS A 5 66.83 -12.07 13.35
CA LYS A 5 66.04 -10.85 13.51
C LYS A 5 65.09 -10.68 12.30
N ASN A 6 63.79 -10.67 12.56
CA ASN A 6 62.84 -10.15 11.56
C ASN A 6 62.60 -8.65 11.84
N LYS A 7 63.06 -7.84 10.91
CA LYS A 7 62.81 -6.40 10.84
C LYS A 7 61.36 -6.17 10.45
N SER A 8 60.56 -5.61 11.33
CA SER A 8 59.26 -5.06 11.02
C SER A 8 59.42 -3.73 10.28
N ASN A 9 59.06 -3.72 9.02
CA ASN A 9 58.93 -2.49 8.24
C ASN A 9 57.66 -1.76 8.70
N LYS A 10 57.81 -0.72 9.52
CA LYS A 10 56.75 0.26 9.79
C LYS A 10 56.54 1.13 8.57
N MET A 11 55.48 0.87 7.82
CA MET A 11 54.98 1.79 6.82
C MET A 11 54.42 3.03 7.53
N LYS A 12 55.08 4.17 7.37
CA LYS A 12 54.58 5.49 7.79
C LYS A 12 53.49 5.89 6.84
N ILE A 13 52.26 5.82 7.32
CA ILE A 13 51.10 6.37 6.60
C ILE A 13 51.15 7.89 6.70
N ASN A 14 51.35 8.52 5.58
CA ASN A 14 51.44 9.99 5.46
C ASN A 14 50.02 10.56 5.57
N LYS A 15 49.68 11.19 6.70
CA LYS A 15 48.35 11.71 7.07
C LYS A 15 47.94 13.00 6.33
N ASN A 16 48.75 13.49 5.39
CA ASN A 16 48.55 14.83 4.82
C ASN A 16 47.77 14.88 3.49
N ASN A 17 47.42 13.74 2.88
CA ASN A 17 46.72 13.73 1.59
C ASN A 17 45.19 13.59 1.64
N LYS A 18 44.61 13.45 2.83
CA LYS A 18 43.16 13.32 2.95
C LYS A 18 42.41 14.65 3.14
N SER A 19 43.09 15.67 3.66
CA SER A 19 42.50 16.99 3.86
C SER A 19 42.38 17.81 2.57
N ASP A 20 43.32 17.65 1.65
CA ASP A 20 43.34 18.43 0.42
C ASP A 20 42.33 17.93 -0.63
N ILE A 21 42.00 16.65 -0.61
CA ILE A 21 40.96 16.06 -1.48
C ILE A 21 39.57 16.52 -1.05
N PHE A 22 39.31 16.65 0.24
CA PHE A 22 38.01 17.14 0.77
C PHE A 22 37.80 18.64 0.53
N ILE A 23 38.88 19.44 0.58
CA ILE A 23 38.81 20.88 0.35
C ILE A 23 38.55 21.19 -1.13
N ASN A 24 39.10 20.40 -2.05
CA ASN A 24 38.87 20.56 -3.49
C ASN A 24 37.47 20.15 -3.92
N GLN A 25 36.85 19.13 -3.27
CA GLN A 25 35.45 18.75 -3.55
C GLN A 25 34.46 19.77 -3.01
N THR A 26 34.74 20.38 -1.85
CA THR A 26 33.85 21.42 -1.29
C THR A 26 33.95 22.76 -2.04
N LYS A 27 35.04 23.05 -2.71
CA LYS A 27 35.19 24.25 -3.56
C LYS A 27 34.45 24.11 -4.91
N GLN A 28 34.30 22.91 -5.44
CA GLN A 28 33.54 22.66 -6.68
C GLN A 28 32.00 22.70 -6.47
N ILE A 29 31.54 22.49 -5.25
CA ILE A 29 30.08 22.54 -4.95
C ILE A 29 29.57 23.99 -4.80
N LYS A 30 30.44 24.98 -4.71
CA LYS A 30 30.06 26.40 -4.54
C LYS A 30 29.81 27.18 -5.83
N GLN A 31 29.92 26.57 -6.98
CA GLN A 31 29.61 27.19 -8.28
C GLN A 31 28.62 26.41 -9.13
N VAL A 32 27.63 25.76 -8.49
CA VAL A 32 26.44 25.37 -9.22
C VAL A 32 25.52 26.58 -9.18
N ASP A 33 25.42 27.24 -10.32
CA ASP A 33 24.63 28.45 -10.48
C ASP A 33 23.22 28.21 -9.94
N THR A 34 22.79 29.09 -9.03
CA THR A 34 21.44 29.15 -8.46
C THR A 34 20.37 29.13 -9.54
N ILE A 35 20.71 29.54 -10.75
CA ILE A 35 19.84 29.58 -11.93
C ILE A 35 19.51 28.18 -12.46
N ASP A 36 20.44 27.20 -12.41
CA ASP A 36 20.18 25.84 -12.88
C ASP A 36 19.36 25.03 -11.87
N GLN A 37 19.46 25.34 -10.58
CA GLN A 37 18.56 24.78 -9.58
C GLN A 37 17.13 25.29 -9.72
N ILE A 38 16.92 26.54 -10.12
CA ILE A 38 15.60 27.12 -10.37
C ILE A 38 14.99 26.52 -11.66
N LYS A 39 15.79 26.25 -12.67
CA LYS A 39 15.33 25.55 -13.89
C LYS A 39 14.90 24.10 -13.61
N ASN A 40 15.61 23.39 -12.72
CA ASN A 40 15.23 22.04 -12.30
C ASN A 40 13.94 22.03 -11.46
N ILE A 41 13.64 23.07 -10.67
CA ILE A 41 12.38 23.20 -9.96
C ILE A 41 11.20 23.36 -10.96
N LYS A 42 11.37 24.15 -12.03
CA LYS A 42 10.36 24.25 -13.10
C LYS A 42 10.15 22.94 -13.85
N GLN A 43 11.20 22.18 -14.10
CA GLN A 43 11.07 20.85 -14.75
C GLN A 43 10.38 19.81 -13.84
N VAL A 44 10.48 19.95 -12.53
CA VAL A 44 9.73 19.09 -11.56
C VAL A 44 8.26 19.49 -11.54
N GLU A 45 7.92 20.77 -11.66
CA GLU A 45 6.54 21.22 -11.78
C GLU A 45 5.90 20.82 -13.11
N GLU A 46 6.64 20.90 -14.24
CA GLU A 46 6.15 20.42 -15.54
C GLU A 46 6.00 18.89 -15.64
N LYS A 47 6.74 18.11 -14.82
CA LYS A 47 6.54 16.66 -14.71
C LYS A 47 5.32 16.24 -13.87
N ILE A 48 4.79 17.13 -13.06
CA ILE A 48 3.57 16.89 -12.28
C ILE A 48 2.31 17.02 -13.16
N GLU A 49 2.40 17.64 -14.34
CA GLU A 49 1.26 17.85 -15.24
C GLU A 49 0.93 16.69 -16.19
N LYS A 50 1.57 15.54 -16.11
CA LYS A 50 0.97 14.32 -16.63
C LYS A 50 -0.04 13.77 -15.62
N LYS A 51 -1.09 14.54 -15.37
CA LYS A 51 -2.33 14.07 -14.75
C LYS A 51 -2.85 12.89 -15.56
N GLY A 52 -2.58 11.69 -15.09
CA GLY A 52 -3.50 10.60 -15.37
C GLY A 52 -4.89 11.06 -14.92
N ASP A 53 -5.95 10.65 -15.61
CA ASP A 53 -7.33 11.05 -15.36
C ASP A 53 -7.59 11.11 -13.84
N VAL A 54 -7.63 12.33 -13.30
CA VAL A 54 -7.99 12.57 -11.91
C VAL A 54 -9.44 12.16 -11.82
N ILE A 55 -9.69 11.02 -11.21
CA ILE A 55 -11.05 10.63 -10.90
C ILE A 55 -11.53 11.59 -9.83
N THR A 56 -12.39 12.52 -10.20
CA THR A 56 -13.12 13.37 -9.24
C THR A 56 -14.17 12.56 -8.46
N LYS A 57 -14.07 11.23 -8.45
CA LYS A 57 -14.93 10.36 -7.65
C LYS A 57 -14.60 10.56 -6.17
N ASN A 58 -15.59 11.03 -5.46
CA ASN A 58 -15.52 11.13 -4.00
C ASN A 58 -15.61 9.72 -3.41
N ILE A 59 -14.49 9.18 -2.95
CA ILE A 59 -14.41 7.84 -2.34
C ILE A 59 -14.95 7.95 -0.91
N LYS A 60 -16.13 7.37 -0.66
CA LYS A 60 -16.86 7.49 0.61
C LYS A 60 -16.67 6.30 1.55
N ASN A 61 -16.34 5.13 1.00
CA ASN A 61 -16.22 3.89 1.75
C ASN A 61 -15.13 2.97 1.16
N ILE A 62 -14.87 1.88 1.86
CA ILE A 62 -13.83 0.91 1.47
C ILE A 62 -14.20 0.15 0.19
N ASP A 63 -15.49 -0.12 -0.05
CA ASP A 63 -15.93 -0.84 -1.25
C ASP A 63 -15.70 0.02 -2.50
N GLU A 64 -16.01 1.31 -2.44
CA GLU A 64 -15.68 2.26 -3.52
C GLU A 64 -14.17 2.34 -3.76
N LEU A 65 -13.35 2.32 -2.70
CA LEU A 65 -11.90 2.28 -2.84
C LEU A 65 -11.42 1.01 -3.54
N ILE A 66 -11.99 -0.14 -3.20
CA ILE A 66 -11.70 -1.42 -3.85
C ILE A 66 -12.09 -1.39 -5.33
N LEU A 67 -13.25 -0.80 -5.67
CA LEU A 67 -13.68 -0.61 -7.06
C LEU A 67 -12.72 0.30 -7.83
N VAL A 68 -12.27 1.40 -7.24
CA VAL A 68 -11.26 2.27 -7.87
C VAL A 68 -9.95 1.51 -8.10
N CYS A 69 -9.50 0.68 -7.16
CA CYS A 69 -8.33 -0.18 -7.37
C CYS A 69 -8.52 -1.13 -8.56
N LEU A 70 -9.73 -1.68 -8.75
CA LEU A 70 -10.07 -2.54 -9.88
C LEU A 70 -10.06 -1.76 -11.21
N GLU A 71 -10.72 -0.59 -11.27
CA GLU A 71 -10.76 0.29 -12.44
C GLU A 71 -9.36 0.73 -12.88
N LYS A 72 -8.50 1.04 -11.91
CA LYS A 72 -7.11 1.46 -12.16
C LYS A 72 -6.13 0.29 -12.32
N LYS A 73 -6.63 -0.95 -12.34
CA LYS A 73 -5.84 -2.19 -12.49
C LYS A 73 -4.79 -2.40 -11.40
N GLU A 74 -5.00 -1.81 -10.22
CA GLU A 74 -4.12 -1.97 -9.06
C GLU A 74 -4.51 -3.21 -8.24
N MET A 75 -4.39 -4.38 -8.87
CA MET A 75 -4.84 -5.65 -8.32
C MET A 75 -4.14 -6.02 -7.00
N ARG A 76 -2.87 -5.59 -6.85
CA ARG A 76 -2.11 -5.83 -5.63
C ARG A 76 -2.68 -5.04 -4.45
N LEU A 77 -3.00 -3.76 -4.64
CA LEU A 77 -3.65 -2.95 -3.59
C LEU A 77 -5.02 -3.48 -3.24
N LYS A 78 -5.82 -3.88 -4.24
CA LYS A 78 -7.11 -4.54 -4.04
C LYS A 78 -6.97 -5.78 -3.16
N TYR A 79 -6.04 -6.67 -3.50
CA TYR A 79 -5.79 -7.90 -2.74
C TYR A 79 -5.43 -7.61 -1.27
N GLU A 80 -4.53 -6.67 -1.03
CA GLU A 80 -4.12 -6.29 0.33
C GLU A 80 -5.31 -5.71 1.14
N LEU A 81 -6.12 -4.85 0.52
CA LEU A 81 -7.31 -4.27 1.14
C LEU A 81 -8.36 -5.33 1.52
N GLU A 82 -8.54 -6.35 0.70
CA GLU A 82 -9.53 -7.39 0.94
C GLU A 82 -9.06 -8.45 1.95
N ASN A 83 -7.77 -8.83 1.94
CA ASN A 83 -7.28 -10.00 2.66
C ASN A 83 -6.46 -9.67 3.92
N ASN A 84 -5.72 -8.56 3.93
CA ASN A 84 -4.72 -8.26 4.96
C ASN A 84 -5.04 -7.01 5.79
N VAL A 85 -6.04 -6.25 5.39
CA VAL A 85 -6.47 -5.02 6.06
C VAL A 85 -7.84 -5.21 6.70
N ASN A 86 -7.96 -4.79 7.93
CA ASN A 86 -9.22 -4.74 8.67
C ASN A 86 -9.59 -3.28 8.86
N LEU A 87 -10.75 -2.89 8.34
CA LEU A 87 -11.23 -1.52 8.44
C LEU A 87 -11.70 -1.23 9.87
N VAL A 88 -11.16 -0.19 10.48
CA VAL A 88 -11.62 0.34 11.77
C VAL A 88 -12.55 1.52 11.58
N SER A 89 -12.16 2.47 10.74
CA SER A 89 -12.96 3.65 10.44
C SER A 89 -12.62 4.17 9.04
N PHE A 90 -13.65 4.62 8.33
CA PHE A 90 -13.50 5.29 7.05
C PHE A 90 -14.26 6.62 7.12
N ARG A 91 -13.54 7.71 7.10
CA ARG A 91 -14.09 9.06 7.13
C ARG A 91 -13.50 9.86 5.99
N ASN A 92 -14.05 11.04 5.75
CA ASN A 92 -13.57 11.91 4.68
C ASN A 92 -12.05 12.10 4.74
N LYS A 93 -11.34 11.52 3.77
CA LYS A 93 -9.87 11.57 3.61
C LYS A 93 -9.04 10.99 4.78
N ASN A 94 -9.68 10.25 5.69
CA ASN A 94 -9.00 9.60 6.81
C ASN A 94 -9.48 8.14 6.91
N ILE A 95 -8.54 7.21 6.80
CA ILE A 95 -8.77 5.78 6.87
C ILE A 95 -8.00 5.24 8.07
N GLU A 96 -8.73 4.68 9.05
CA GLU A 96 -8.12 3.96 10.16
C GLU A 96 -8.22 2.46 9.89
N ILE A 97 -7.08 1.78 9.88
CA ILE A 97 -6.98 0.35 9.59
C ILE A 97 -6.22 -0.36 10.70
N SER A 98 -6.56 -1.60 10.96
CA SER A 98 -5.67 -2.58 11.56
C SER A 98 -5.26 -3.60 10.48
N PHE A 99 -4.26 -4.41 10.76
CA PHE A 99 -3.71 -5.32 9.75
C PHE A 99 -3.17 -6.59 10.36
N ASN A 100 -3.08 -7.64 9.55
CA ASN A 100 -2.43 -8.88 9.89
C ASN A 100 -0.93 -8.86 9.52
N GLU A 101 -0.18 -9.87 9.94
CA GLU A 101 1.26 -9.98 9.70
C GLU A 101 1.64 -10.09 8.21
N ASN A 102 0.70 -10.44 7.36
CA ASN A 102 0.92 -10.64 5.92
C ASN A 102 0.88 -9.33 5.12
N LEU A 103 0.50 -8.19 5.74
CA LEU A 103 0.44 -6.91 5.05
C LEU A 103 1.81 -6.47 4.55
N ASN A 104 1.88 -6.07 3.30
CA ASN A 104 3.12 -5.57 2.70
C ASN A 104 3.60 -4.29 3.39
N LYS A 105 4.89 -4.22 3.75
CA LYS A 105 5.50 -3.06 4.44
C LYS A 105 5.32 -1.73 3.68
N ASN A 106 5.26 -1.78 2.36
CA ASN A 106 5.09 -0.59 1.51
C ASN A 106 3.62 -0.27 1.21
N PHE A 107 2.67 -1.04 1.73
CA PHE A 107 1.24 -0.90 1.42
C PHE A 107 0.73 0.52 1.70
N ILE A 108 0.97 1.05 2.89
CA ILE A 108 0.49 2.38 3.29
C ILE A 108 1.05 3.47 2.38
N LYS A 109 2.36 3.42 2.09
CA LYS A 109 3.03 4.37 1.20
C LYS A 109 2.43 4.31 -0.21
N ASN A 110 2.25 3.11 -0.75
CA ASN A 110 1.68 2.90 -2.08
C ASN A 110 0.23 3.38 -2.15
N LEU A 111 -0.59 3.01 -1.16
CA LEU A 111 -1.99 3.41 -1.11
C LEU A 111 -2.14 4.93 -0.99
N THR A 112 -1.35 5.58 -0.13
CA THR A 112 -1.37 7.06 0.03
C THR A 112 -0.98 7.76 -1.25
N SER A 113 0.08 7.29 -1.95
CA SER A 113 0.51 7.85 -3.23
C SER A 113 -0.58 7.69 -4.30
N LYS A 114 -1.17 6.50 -4.41
CA LYS A 114 -2.23 6.23 -5.40
C LYS A 114 -3.51 7.02 -5.13
N LEU A 115 -3.90 7.18 -3.86
CA LEU A 115 -5.04 8.00 -3.50
C LEU A 115 -4.81 9.46 -3.89
N LEU A 116 -3.60 10.00 -3.68
CA LEU A 116 -3.24 11.34 -4.13
C LEU A 116 -3.31 11.46 -5.66
N ASP A 117 -2.75 10.47 -6.38
CA ASP A 117 -2.76 10.46 -7.84
C ASP A 117 -4.19 10.39 -8.42
N TRP A 118 -5.10 9.64 -7.76
CA TRP A 118 -6.47 9.43 -8.25
C TRP A 118 -7.44 10.55 -7.88
N THR A 119 -7.31 11.07 -6.65
CA THR A 119 -8.27 12.07 -6.13
C THR A 119 -7.73 13.50 -6.18
N GLY A 120 -6.42 13.67 -6.38
CA GLY A 120 -5.75 14.96 -6.26
C GLY A 120 -5.67 15.49 -4.81
N GLU A 121 -6.10 14.69 -3.85
CA GLU A 121 -6.23 15.10 -2.45
C GLU A 121 -5.37 14.23 -1.54
N ARG A 122 -4.87 14.83 -0.46
CA ARG A 122 -4.05 14.12 0.50
C ARG A 122 -4.94 13.32 1.47
N TRP A 123 -4.71 12.01 1.52
CA TRP A 123 -5.37 11.09 2.42
C TRP A 123 -4.46 10.73 3.60
N ILE A 124 -5.06 10.58 4.78
CA ILE A 124 -4.38 10.15 5.99
C ILE A 124 -4.76 8.70 6.27
N ILE A 125 -3.75 7.83 6.38
CA ILE A 125 -3.94 6.44 6.74
C ILE A 125 -3.30 6.21 8.10
N SER A 126 -4.13 5.94 9.11
CA SER A 126 -3.70 5.68 10.48
C SER A 126 -3.80 4.19 10.83
N LEU A 127 -2.84 3.72 11.62
CA LEU A 127 -2.81 2.34 12.08
C LEU A 127 -3.42 2.26 13.47
N SER A 128 -4.38 1.37 13.62
CA SER A 128 -5.01 1.04 14.91
C SER A 128 -4.38 -0.20 15.52
N LYS A 129 -4.28 -0.21 16.83
CA LYS A 129 -3.90 -1.40 17.59
C LYS A 129 -5.10 -2.33 17.91
N LYS A 130 -6.27 -2.01 17.40
CA LYS A 130 -7.47 -2.85 17.60
C LYS A 130 -7.26 -4.19 16.90
N THR A 131 -7.32 -5.25 17.70
CA THR A 131 -7.24 -6.64 17.22
C THR A 131 -8.64 -7.25 17.14
N GLY A 132 -8.78 -8.32 16.36
CA GLY A 132 -10.05 -9.07 16.29
C GLY A 132 -11.07 -8.53 15.28
N LEU A 133 -10.75 -7.48 14.54
CA LEU A 133 -11.57 -7.04 13.41
C LEU A 133 -11.40 -8.03 12.24
N LYS A 134 -12.49 -8.22 11.49
CA LYS A 134 -12.48 -9.09 10.30
C LYS A 134 -12.00 -8.33 9.07
N THR A 135 -11.33 -9.03 8.18
CA THR A 135 -11.02 -8.51 6.84
C THR A 135 -12.29 -8.40 6.00
N MET A 136 -12.25 -7.63 4.92
CA MET A 136 -13.39 -7.52 3.99
C MET A 136 -13.76 -8.87 3.39
N LYS A 137 -12.78 -9.73 3.12
CA LYS A 137 -13.01 -11.08 2.63
C LYS A 137 -13.74 -11.95 3.66
N GLU A 138 -13.31 -11.90 4.92
CA GLU A 138 -13.96 -12.65 6.01
C GLU A 138 -15.40 -12.17 6.25
N ILE A 139 -15.65 -10.85 6.16
CA ILE A 139 -16.99 -10.27 6.28
C ILE A 139 -17.88 -10.77 5.15
N LYS A 140 -17.39 -10.72 3.89
CA LYS A 140 -18.14 -11.21 2.72
C LYS A 140 -18.44 -12.70 2.82
N SER A 141 -17.43 -13.51 3.16
CA SER A 141 -17.62 -14.97 3.33
C SER A 141 -18.64 -15.28 4.42
N GLN A 142 -18.61 -14.57 5.54
CA GLN A 142 -19.60 -14.76 6.59
C GLN A 142 -21.01 -14.35 6.17
N ASP A 143 -21.14 -13.25 5.44
CA ASP A 143 -22.45 -12.79 4.91
C ASP A 143 -23.03 -13.81 3.92
N GLU A 144 -22.21 -14.40 3.08
CA GLU A 144 -22.60 -15.50 2.18
C GLU A 144 -23.03 -16.75 2.95
N ASP A 145 -22.28 -17.16 3.98
CA ASP A 145 -22.63 -18.28 4.84
C ASP A 145 -23.95 -18.05 5.59
N ASP A 146 -24.19 -16.85 6.08
CA ASP A 146 -25.43 -16.50 6.78
C ASP A 146 -26.61 -16.45 5.82
N LYS A 147 -26.45 -15.97 4.60
CA LYS A 147 -27.47 -16.05 3.53
C LYS A 147 -27.81 -17.50 3.20
N LEU A 148 -26.78 -18.38 3.05
CA LEU A 148 -26.99 -19.82 2.84
C LEU A 148 -27.77 -20.47 3.99
N LYS A 149 -27.41 -20.18 5.23
CA LYS A 149 -28.12 -20.70 6.41
C LYS A 149 -29.57 -20.24 6.44
N ASN A 150 -29.83 -18.98 6.15
CA ASN A 150 -31.16 -18.41 6.11
C ASN A 150 -31.98 -19.01 4.98
N LEU A 151 -31.40 -19.21 3.80
CA LEU A 151 -32.09 -19.86 2.69
C LEU A 151 -32.47 -21.29 3.04
N LYS A 152 -31.53 -22.09 3.63
CA LYS A 152 -31.80 -23.48 4.07
C LYS A 152 -32.90 -23.57 5.13
N LYS A 153 -33.08 -22.54 5.96
CA LYS A 153 -34.19 -22.47 6.95
C LYS A 153 -35.52 -22.08 6.34
N SER A 154 -35.54 -21.48 5.15
CA SER A 154 -36.76 -20.99 4.51
C SER A 154 -37.72 -22.13 4.16
N GLU A 155 -39.01 -21.84 4.24
CA GLU A 155 -40.06 -22.83 3.85
C GLU A 155 -40.00 -23.21 2.37
N LYS A 156 -39.57 -22.27 1.51
CA LYS A 156 -39.40 -22.50 0.09
C LYS A 156 -38.36 -23.59 -0.16
N TYR A 157 -37.21 -23.50 0.53
CA TYR A 157 -36.17 -24.50 0.43
C TYR A 157 -36.60 -25.85 0.99
N LYS A 158 -37.28 -25.88 2.13
CA LYS A 158 -37.81 -27.11 2.73
C LYS A 158 -38.80 -27.82 1.80
N LYS A 159 -39.70 -27.07 1.15
CA LYS A 159 -40.63 -27.62 0.15
C LYS A 159 -39.89 -28.16 -1.07
N ALA A 160 -38.85 -27.42 -1.55
CA ALA A 160 -38.07 -27.84 -2.69
C ALA A 160 -37.29 -29.15 -2.41
N ILE A 161 -36.61 -29.28 -1.25
CA ILE A 161 -35.85 -30.49 -0.90
C ILE A 161 -36.75 -31.71 -0.68
N ASN A 162 -38.02 -31.50 -0.23
CA ASN A 162 -38.99 -32.59 -0.12
C ASN A 162 -39.43 -33.13 -1.49
N LEU A 163 -39.43 -32.27 -2.52
CA LEU A 163 -39.75 -32.69 -3.90
C LEU A 163 -38.53 -33.24 -4.64
N PHE A 164 -37.36 -32.69 -4.32
CA PHE A 164 -36.07 -33.01 -4.95
C PHE A 164 -35.01 -33.26 -3.87
N PRO A 165 -34.90 -34.49 -3.34
CA PRO A 165 -33.98 -34.82 -2.24
C PRO A 165 -32.50 -34.54 -2.56
N ASP A 166 -32.12 -34.58 -3.83
CA ASP A 166 -30.76 -34.37 -4.33
C ASP A 166 -30.48 -32.86 -4.68
N LEU A 167 -31.34 -31.95 -4.23
CA LEU A 167 -31.19 -30.53 -4.49
C LEU A 167 -29.96 -29.96 -3.77
N GLU A 168 -28.99 -29.43 -4.51
CA GLU A 168 -27.85 -28.70 -3.98
C GLU A 168 -27.92 -27.22 -4.34
N ILE A 169 -27.51 -26.35 -3.39
CA ILE A 169 -27.36 -24.93 -3.66
C ILE A 169 -25.94 -24.71 -4.18
N ILE A 170 -25.80 -24.34 -5.45
CA ILE A 170 -24.50 -24.09 -6.09
C ILE A 170 -24.05 -22.65 -5.86
N ASP A 171 -24.95 -21.68 -5.93
CA ASP A 171 -24.62 -20.25 -5.83
C ASP A 171 -25.85 -19.42 -5.40
N ILE A 172 -25.58 -18.30 -4.74
CA ILE A 172 -26.64 -17.34 -4.37
C ILE A 172 -26.30 -16.00 -5.03
N LYS A 173 -27.10 -15.60 -6.03
CA LYS A 173 -27.02 -14.30 -6.67
C LYS A 173 -28.18 -13.43 -6.23
N ASN A 174 -27.89 -12.18 -5.84
CA ASN A 174 -28.92 -11.18 -5.70
C ASN A 174 -29.36 -10.79 -7.13
N LEU A 175 -30.62 -11.03 -7.45
CA LEU A 175 -31.24 -10.44 -8.63
C LEU A 175 -31.49 -8.97 -8.30
N GLU A 176 -30.70 -8.07 -8.91
CA GLU A 176 -30.98 -6.62 -8.91
C GLU A 176 -32.17 -6.31 -9.79
#